data_cdb3c319dce106eb53fc05416992d097
#
_entry.id   cdb3c319dce106eb53fc05416992d097
#
_cell.length_a   1.000
_cell.length_b   1.000
_cell.length_c   1.000
_cell.angle_alpha   90.00
_cell.angle_beta   90.00
_cell.angle_gamma   90.00
#
_symmetry.space_group_name_H-M   'P 1'
#
loop_
_entity.id
_entity.type
_entity.pdbx_description
1 polymer ?
#
loop_
_entity_poly.entity_id
_entity_poly.type
_entity_poly.pdbx_seq_one_letter_code
_entity_poly.pdbx_strand_id
1 'polypeptide(L)'
;MREIKFQTYWIAGHDMLYDTNNDLEFRDKENHWITDLSDAINQPERYKVRQYTGLKDKNGVEIYEGDIDQEENGDKSVIVFLLKAGTYCVMPMDIYLNNDYQNESFFPDFIYGFGYDLFFDNCTPDKYLNIIGNIYENPDLLGGAS
;
A
#
# COMPACT_ATOMS: atom_id res chain seq x y z
N MET A 1 14.49 4.43 14.61
CA MET A 1 14.88 4.10 13.24
C MET A 1 13.73 3.45 12.51
N ARG A 2 13.48 3.88 11.30
CA ARG A 2 12.38 3.34 10.49
C ARG A 2 12.73 1.93 10.01
N GLU A 3 11.81 1.01 10.21
CA GLU A 3 11.94 -0.36 9.73
C GLU A 3 11.68 -0.43 8.22
N ILE A 4 12.56 -1.08 7.49
CA ILE A 4 12.43 -1.24 6.04
C ILE A 4 12.02 -2.67 5.75
N LYS A 5 10.81 -2.84 5.20
CA LYS A 5 10.24 -4.13 4.84
C LYS A 5 9.57 -4.06 3.49
N PHE A 6 9.58 -5.17 2.79
CA PHE A 6 8.90 -5.31 1.51
C PHE A 6 8.01 -6.54 1.51
N GLN A 7 6.98 -6.50 0.69
CA GLN A 7 6.20 -7.67 0.30
C GLN A 7 6.16 -7.69 -1.21
N THR A 8 6.03 -8.87 -1.78
CA THR A 8 5.98 -9.04 -3.23
C THR A 8 4.78 -9.91 -3.58
N TYR A 9 3.90 -9.39 -4.45
CA TYR A 9 2.79 -10.18 -4.95
C TYR A 9 3.25 -10.97 -6.18
N TRP A 10 3.17 -12.29 -6.10
CA TRP A 10 3.52 -13.19 -7.20
C TRP A 10 2.27 -13.43 -8.02
N ILE A 11 2.22 -12.82 -9.21
CA ILE A 11 1.01 -12.79 -10.04
C ILE A 11 0.57 -14.19 -10.44
N ALA A 12 1.48 -15.02 -10.97
CA ALA A 12 1.14 -16.37 -11.42
C ALA A 12 0.68 -17.27 -10.29
N GLY A 13 1.21 -17.07 -9.10
CA GLY A 13 0.84 -17.88 -7.93
C GLY A 13 -0.33 -17.33 -7.15
N HIS A 14 -0.81 -16.14 -7.48
CA HIS A 14 -1.86 -15.46 -6.74
C HIS A 14 -1.57 -15.40 -5.23
N ASP A 15 -0.31 -15.14 -4.88
CA ASP A 15 0.14 -15.20 -3.50
C ASP A 15 0.99 -14.02 -3.11
N MET A 16 0.80 -13.54 -1.87
CA MET A 16 1.66 -12.51 -1.31
C MET A 16 2.86 -13.17 -0.63
N LEU A 17 4.04 -12.75 -1.04
CA LEU A 17 5.29 -13.27 -0.53
C LEU A 17 5.88 -12.27 0.47
N TYR A 18 6.52 -12.78 1.49
CA TYR A 18 7.09 -11.97 2.56
C TYR A 18 8.61 -12.08 2.56
N ASP A 19 9.29 -10.97 2.84
CA ASP A 19 10.73 -11.05 3.01
C ASP A 19 11.03 -11.77 4.33
N THR A 20 12.10 -12.54 4.32
CA THR A 20 12.50 -13.30 5.49
C THR A 20 13.81 -12.72 6.05
N ASN A 21 13.78 -12.39 7.33
CA ASN A 21 14.96 -12.01 8.09
C ASN A 21 15.77 -10.85 7.52
N ASN A 22 15.12 -9.94 6.80
CA ASN A 22 15.73 -8.77 6.17
C ASN A 22 16.78 -9.11 5.09
N ASP A 23 16.78 -10.35 4.60
CA ASP A 23 17.68 -10.75 3.53
C ASP A 23 17.15 -10.39 2.14
N LEU A 24 15.97 -9.76 2.09
CA LEU A 24 15.29 -9.35 0.85
C LEU A 24 14.98 -10.54 -0.07
N GLU A 25 14.91 -11.72 0.50
CA GLU A 25 14.45 -12.94 -0.16
C GLU A 25 12.96 -13.13 0.15
N PHE A 26 12.19 -13.48 -0.85
CA PHE A 26 10.75 -13.67 -0.70
C PHE A 26 10.37 -15.15 -0.73
N ARG A 27 9.57 -15.54 0.25
CA ARG A 27 9.17 -16.92 0.44
C ARG A 27 7.65 -17.04 0.43
N ASP A 28 7.16 -18.20 -0.01
CA ASP A 28 5.72 -18.50 0.04
C ASP A 28 5.31 -18.99 1.45
N LYS A 29 4.05 -19.34 1.60
CA LYS A 29 3.50 -19.78 2.90
C LYS A 29 4.15 -21.06 3.41
N GLU A 30 4.71 -21.86 2.53
CA GLU A 30 5.36 -23.11 2.86
C GLU A 30 6.87 -22.95 3.03
N ASN A 31 7.32 -21.69 3.06
CA ASN A 31 8.72 -21.32 3.22
C ASN A 31 9.61 -21.71 2.02
N HIS A 32 9.03 -21.85 0.84
CA HIS A 32 9.80 -22.07 -0.39
C HIS A 32 10.31 -20.73 -0.93
N TRP A 33 11.57 -20.69 -1.29
CA TRP A 33 12.14 -19.52 -1.96
C TRP A 33 11.50 -19.33 -3.32
N ILE A 34 11.02 -18.12 -3.60
CA ILE A 34 10.39 -17.80 -4.88
C ILE A 34 11.23 -16.79 -5.67
N THR A 35 11.67 -15.72 -5.00
CA THR A 35 12.44 -14.68 -5.66
C THR A 35 13.16 -13.83 -4.61
N ASP A 36 14.02 -12.91 -5.06
CA ASP A 36 14.59 -11.89 -4.19
C ASP A 36 14.15 -10.51 -4.67
N LEU A 37 14.46 -9.48 -3.89
CA LEU A 37 14.01 -8.12 -4.18
C LEU A 37 14.53 -7.63 -5.53
N SER A 38 15.80 -7.88 -5.85
CA SER A 38 16.39 -7.43 -7.09
C SER A 38 15.67 -8.03 -8.31
N ASP A 39 15.48 -9.34 -8.29
CA ASP A 39 14.78 -10.04 -9.38
C ASP A 39 13.32 -9.62 -9.48
N ALA A 40 12.65 -9.44 -8.34
CA ALA A 40 11.25 -9.02 -8.33
C ALA A 40 11.07 -7.63 -8.94
N ILE A 41 11.93 -6.70 -8.60
CA ILE A 41 11.88 -5.34 -9.15
C ILE A 41 12.11 -5.34 -10.66
N ASN A 42 13.00 -6.21 -11.14
CA ASN A 42 13.34 -6.28 -12.56
C ASN A 42 12.32 -7.06 -13.41
N GLN A 43 11.33 -7.66 -12.80
CA GLN A 43 10.30 -8.44 -13.48
C GLN A 43 8.88 -7.97 -13.10
N PRO A 44 8.52 -6.72 -13.41
CA PRO A 44 7.23 -6.15 -12.98
C PRO A 44 6.01 -6.86 -13.58
N GLU A 45 6.18 -7.61 -14.65
CA GLU A 45 5.11 -8.41 -15.24
C GLU A 45 4.83 -9.69 -14.44
N ARG A 46 5.75 -10.10 -13.56
CA ARG A 46 5.61 -11.31 -12.73
C ARG A 46 5.37 -11.00 -11.27
N TYR A 47 5.92 -9.89 -10.79
CA TYR A 47 5.91 -9.54 -9.38
C TYR A 47 5.54 -8.07 -9.18
N LYS A 48 4.72 -7.82 -8.18
CA LYS A 48 4.40 -6.46 -7.75
C LYS A 48 4.98 -6.25 -6.35
N VAL A 49 6.03 -5.46 -6.28
CA VAL A 49 6.72 -5.17 -5.02
C VAL A 49 6.04 -3.98 -4.32
N ARG A 50 5.84 -4.10 -3.03
CA ARG A 50 5.31 -3.01 -2.23
C ARG A 50 6.11 -2.84 -0.95
N GLN A 51 6.24 -1.61 -0.49
CA GLN A 51 7.04 -1.28 0.68
C GLN A 51 6.15 -1.00 1.90
N TYR A 52 6.64 -1.42 3.07
CA TYR A 52 6.05 -1.05 4.34
C TYR A 52 6.21 0.46 4.55
N THR A 53 5.12 1.14 4.90
CA THR A 53 5.14 2.58 5.13
C THR A 53 5.88 2.99 6.40
N GLY A 54 6.13 2.04 7.29
CA GLY A 54 6.70 2.31 8.60
C GLY A 54 5.65 2.59 9.68
N LEU A 55 4.39 2.59 9.31
CA LEU A 55 3.28 2.95 10.21
C LEU A 55 2.26 1.81 10.30
N LYS A 56 1.47 1.83 11.35
CA LYS A 56 0.42 0.84 11.60
C LYS A 56 -0.94 1.52 11.66
N ASP A 57 -1.98 0.77 11.35
CA ASP A 57 -3.35 1.28 11.44
C ASP A 57 -3.87 1.24 12.90
N LYS A 58 -5.12 1.64 13.10
CA LYS A 58 -5.71 1.70 14.44
C LYS A 58 -5.82 0.35 15.14
N ASN A 59 -5.69 -0.75 14.38
CA ASN A 59 -5.75 -2.11 14.92
C ASN A 59 -4.38 -2.74 15.08
N GLY A 60 -3.31 -1.98 14.84
CA GLY A 60 -1.94 -2.46 14.93
C GLY A 60 -1.45 -3.20 13.69
N VAL A 61 -2.21 -3.15 12.59
CA VAL A 61 -1.84 -3.79 11.33
C VAL A 61 -0.83 -2.93 10.59
N GLU A 62 0.27 -3.52 10.14
CA GLU A 62 1.27 -2.82 9.35
C GLU A 62 0.68 -2.36 8.02
N ILE A 63 0.95 -1.11 7.66
CA ILE A 63 0.42 -0.51 6.43
C ILE A 63 1.47 -0.56 5.34
N TYR A 64 1.11 -1.20 4.22
CA TYR A 64 1.95 -1.28 3.03
C TYR A 64 1.33 -0.48 1.88
N GLU A 65 2.18 -0.05 0.98
CA GLU A 65 1.74 0.53 -0.29
C GLU A 65 0.76 -0.40 -0.99
N GLY A 66 -0.36 0.14 -1.47
CA GLY A 66 -1.40 -0.66 -2.11
C GLY A 66 -2.44 -1.23 -1.15
N ASP A 67 -2.33 -0.98 0.15
CA ASP A 67 -3.35 -1.38 1.10
C ASP A 67 -4.63 -0.57 0.90
N ILE A 68 -5.75 -1.17 1.26
CA ILE A 68 -7.06 -0.54 1.17
C ILE A 68 -7.58 -0.26 2.57
N ASP A 69 -7.92 1.01 2.79
CA ASP A 69 -8.55 1.49 4.03
C ASP A 69 -10.05 1.63 3.83
N GLN A 70 -10.82 1.36 4.85
CA GLN A 70 -12.26 1.61 4.85
C GLN A 70 -12.66 2.39 6.10
N GLU A 71 -13.31 3.53 5.89
CA GLU A 71 -13.85 4.36 6.96
C GLU A 71 -15.16 3.75 7.51
N GLU A 72 -15.59 4.25 8.67
CA GLU A 72 -16.82 3.77 9.31
C GLU A 72 -18.07 3.95 8.44
N ASN A 73 -18.09 5.00 7.61
CA ASN A 73 -19.19 5.26 6.68
C ASN A 73 -19.16 4.35 5.45
N GLY A 74 -18.14 3.51 5.30
CA GLY A 74 -17.99 2.59 4.18
C GLY A 74 -17.12 3.10 3.06
N ASP A 75 -16.70 4.35 3.08
CA ASP A 75 -15.82 4.91 2.06
C ASP A 75 -14.46 4.25 2.10
N LYS A 76 -13.92 3.95 0.92
CA LYS A 76 -12.63 3.28 0.78
C LYS A 76 -11.58 4.20 0.19
N SER A 77 -10.34 3.94 0.56
CA SER A 77 -9.17 4.65 0.04
C SER A 77 -8.04 3.67 -0.19
N VAL A 78 -7.10 4.04 -1.05
CA VAL A 78 -5.91 3.24 -1.34
C VAL A 78 -4.68 3.98 -0.85
N ILE A 79 -3.77 3.25 -0.23
CA ILE A 79 -2.49 3.81 0.21
C ILE A 79 -1.55 3.81 -0.98
N VAL A 80 -1.13 4.99 -1.40
CA VAL A 80 -0.24 5.14 -2.55
C VAL A 80 0.99 5.96 -2.17
N PHE A 81 2.08 5.76 -2.90
CA PHE A 81 3.24 6.64 -2.78
C PHE A 81 3.13 7.69 -3.89
N LEU A 82 2.95 8.94 -3.51
CA LEU A 82 2.79 10.03 -4.46
C LEU A 82 4.17 10.59 -4.80
N LEU A 83 4.65 10.29 -6.01
CA LEU A 83 6.03 10.61 -6.41
C LEU A 83 6.33 12.09 -6.31
N LYS A 84 5.43 12.95 -6.77
CA LYS A 84 5.65 14.40 -6.76
C LYS A 84 5.68 15.01 -5.36
N ALA A 85 5.11 14.32 -4.38
CA ALA A 85 5.13 14.77 -2.99
C ALA A 85 6.17 14.04 -2.15
N GLY A 86 6.73 12.94 -2.67
CA GLY A 86 7.73 12.15 -1.96
C GLY A 86 7.21 11.49 -0.70
N THR A 87 5.93 11.18 -0.64
CA THR A 87 5.32 10.62 0.57
C THR A 87 4.18 9.67 0.24
N TYR A 88 3.84 8.83 1.23
CA TYR A 88 2.64 8.03 1.15
C TYR A 88 1.42 8.87 1.45
N CYS A 89 0.32 8.58 0.81
CA CYS A 89 -0.94 9.24 1.04
C CYS A 89 -2.12 8.29 0.98
N VAL A 90 -3.23 8.77 1.56
CA VAL A 90 -4.51 8.07 1.52
C VAL A 90 -5.29 8.65 0.35
N MET A 91 -5.45 7.87 -0.70
CA MET A 91 -6.12 8.31 -1.93
C MET A 91 -7.55 7.77 -1.95
N PRO A 92 -8.58 8.64 -1.95
CA PRO A 92 -9.95 8.16 -2.07
C PRO A 92 -10.13 7.25 -3.29
N MET A 93 -10.94 6.21 -3.15
CA MET A 93 -11.06 5.16 -4.17
C MET A 93 -11.51 5.71 -5.52
N ASP A 94 -12.46 6.63 -5.53
CA ASP A 94 -12.95 7.22 -6.78
C ASP A 94 -11.86 8.00 -7.51
N ILE A 95 -11.01 8.69 -6.78
CA ILE A 95 -9.87 9.42 -7.37
C ILE A 95 -8.83 8.43 -7.87
N TYR A 96 -8.54 7.39 -7.10
CA TYR A 96 -7.58 6.36 -7.48
C TYR A 96 -7.98 5.67 -8.79
N LEU A 97 -9.26 5.32 -8.94
CA LEU A 97 -9.76 4.61 -10.11
C LEU A 97 -9.89 5.47 -11.36
N ASN A 98 -10.16 6.76 -11.20
CA ASN A 98 -10.55 7.62 -12.32
C ASN A 98 -9.48 8.62 -12.74
N ASN A 99 -8.31 8.61 -12.11
CA ASN A 99 -7.25 9.57 -12.39
C ASN A 99 -5.88 8.93 -12.47
N ASP A 100 -5.01 9.53 -13.25
CA ASP A 100 -3.59 9.25 -13.19
C ASP A 100 -2.99 10.12 -12.08
N TYR A 101 -3.00 9.64 -10.87
CA TYR A 101 -2.57 10.40 -9.70
C TYR A 101 -1.05 10.69 -9.69
N GLN A 102 -0.26 10.01 -10.54
CA GLN A 102 1.16 10.31 -10.68
C GLN A 102 1.42 11.42 -11.71
N ASN A 103 0.40 11.84 -12.44
CA ASN A 103 0.53 12.93 -13.42
C ASN A 103 0.85 14.22 -12.69
N GLU A 104 1.81 14.99 -13.22
CA GLU A 104 2.24 16.25 -12.62
C GLU A 104 1.11 17.29 -12.56
N SER A 105 0.14 17.19 -13.46
CA SER A 105 -1.01 18.10 -13.48
C SER A 105 -2.09 17.75 -12.46
N PHE A 106 -1.94 16.64 -11.77
CA PHE A 106 -2.91 16.20 -10.78
C PHE A 106 -2.68 16.90 -9.44
N PHE A 107 -3.64 17.71 -9.00
CA PHE A 107 -3.57 18.42 -7.72
C PHE A 107 -4.89 18.26 -6.99
N PRO A 108 -5.09 17.16 -6.27
CA PRO A 108 -6.32 16.96 -5.50
C PRO A 108 -6.32 17.87 -4.28
N ASP A 109 -7.48 18.45 -3.98
CA ASP A 109 -7.64 19.39 -2.88
C ASP A 109 -7.62 18.74 -1.49
N PHE A 110 -7.70 17.42 -1.45
CA PHE A 110 -7.85 16.72 -0.17
C PHE A 110 -7.19 15.33 -0.17
N ILE A 111 -5.88 15.33 -0.27
CA ILE A 111 -5.09 14.12 -0.04
C ILE A 111 -4.39 14.27 1.29
N TYR A 112 -4.54 13.26 2.13
CA TYR A 112 -3.89 13.25 3.42
C TYR A 112 -2.59 12.47 3.33
N GLY A 113 -1.47 13.17 3.49
CA GLY A 113 -0.16 12.55 3.58
C GLY A 113 0.05 11.93 4.96
N PHE A 114 0.77 10.81 4.99
CA PHE A 114 1.09 10.13 6.24
C PHE A 114 2.01 10.99 7.10
N GLY A 115 1.54 11.30 8.30
CA GLY A 115 2.34 12.03 9.26
C GLY A 115 2.77 13.42 8.80
N TYR A 116 2.16 13.90 7.74
CA TYR A 116 2.63 15.07 7.05
C TYR A 116 1.93 16.33 7.47
N ASP A 117 0.87 16.18 8.20
CA ASP A 117 0.09 17.36 8.50
C ASP A 117 0.45 17.88 9.88
N LEU A 118 1.46 18.70 9.91
CA LEU A 118 1.84 19.42 11.13
C LEU A 118 0.71 20.34 11.60
N PHE A 119 -0.29 20.57 10.76
CA PHE A 119 -1.40 21.45 11.03
C PHE A 119 -2.68 20.72 11.42
N PHE A 120 -2.77 19.43 11.15
CA PHE A 120 -3.94 18.64 11.46
C PHE A 120 -3.52 17.43 12.30
N ASP A 121 -3.65 17.54 13.59
CA ASP A 121 -3.34 16.49 14.55
C ASP A 121 -4.10 15.19 14.30
N ASN A 122 -4.98 15.20 13.30
CA ASN A 122 -5.94 14.14 13.09
C ASN A 122 -5.60 13.17 11.98
N CYS A 123 -4.49 13.35 11.28
CA CYS A 123 -4.12 12.49 10.15
C CYS A 123 -3.07 11.44 10.50
N THR A 124 -3.15 10.89 11.70
CA THR A 124 -2.25 9.81 12.10
C THR A 124 -2.88 8.47 11.77
N PRO A 125 -2.21 7.62 10.97
CA PRO A 125 -2.77 6.32 10.57
C PRO A 125 -3.19 5.44 11.74
N ASP A 126 -2.47 5.48 12.85
CA ASP A 126 -2.75 4.67 14.03
C ASP A 126 -4.06 5.04 14.73
N LYS A 127 -4.66 6.16 14.38
CA LYS A 127 -5.94 6.59 14.95
C LYS A 127 -7.11 6.41 14.00
N TYR A 128 -6.86 6.51 12.70
CA TYR A 128 -7.95 6.64 11.73
C TYR A 128 -8.04 5.54 10.69
N LEU A 129 -6.91 4.94 10.31
CA LEU A 129 -6.93 3.97 9.23
C LEU A 129 -7.33 2.59 9.71
N ASN A 130 -8.10 1.92 8.88
CA ASN A 130 -8.57 0.56 9.10
C ASN A 130 -8.32 -0.24 7.82
N ILE A 131 -7.21 -0.96 7.78
CA ILE A 131 -6.80 -1.72 6.60
C ILE A 131 -7.65 -2.99 6.49
N ILE A 132 -8.35 -3.14 5.36
CA ILE A 132 -9.25 -4.28 5.11
C ILE A 132 -8.72 -5.25 4.06
N GLY A 133 -7.67 -4.88 3.35
CA GLY A 133 -7.09 -5.71 2.30
C GLY A 133 -6.11 -4.89 1.48
N ASN A 134 -5.85 -5.34 0.27
CA ASN A 134 -4.96 -4.63 -0.64
C ASN A 134 -5.38 -4.85 -2.09
N ILE A 135 -4.83 -4.04 -2.99
CA ILE A 135 -5.22 -4.06 -4.40
C ILE A 135 -4.81 -5.34 -5.12
N TYR A 136 -3.87 -6.09 -4.58
CA TYR A 136 -3.35 -7.31 -5.21
C TYR A 136 -4.16 -8.55 -4.84
N GLU A 137 -4.38 -8.75 -3.55
CA GLU A 137 -5.11 -9.91 -3.04
C GLU A 137 -6.64 -9.73 -3.10
N ASN A 138 -7.10 -8.49 -3.07
CA ASN A 138 -8.51 -8.16 -2.97
C ASN A 138 -8.97 -7.22 -4.10
N PRO A 139 -8.76 -7.58 -5.37
CA PRO A 139 -9.15 -6.70 -6.48
C PRO A 139 -10.66 -6.45 -6.55
N ASP A 140 -11.47 -7.30 -5.98
CA ASP A 140 -12.89 -7.11 -5.87
C ASP A 140 -13.27 -5.84 -5.07
N LEU A 141 -12.41 -5.42 -4.16
CA LEU A 141 -12.64 -4.19 -3.39
C LEU A 141 -12.49 -2.93 -4.24
N LEU A 142 -11.78 -3.02 -5.36
CA LEU A 142 -11.56 -1.89 -6.27
C LEU A 142 -12.81 -1.55 -7.10
N GLY A 143 -13.59 -2.55 -7.46
CA GLY A 143 -14.77 -2.34 -8.28
C GLY A 143 -15.96 -1.81 -7.53
N GLY A 144 -15.77 -1.61 -6.31
CA GLY A 144 -16.80 -1.55 -5.40
C GLY A 144 -17.53 -0.31 -5.17
N ALA A 145 -17.99 0.19 -6.17
CA ALA A 145 -19.02 1.17 -6.00
C ALA A 145 -20.25 0.53 -5.41
N SER A 146 -20.39 0.09 -4.40
CA SER A 146 -21.71 -0.33 -3.88
C SER A 146 -21.68 -0.38 -2.35
#